data_57295a70c4502a9081b740e8eff01b0c
#
_entry.id   57295a70c4502a9081b740e8eff01b0c
#
_cell.length_a   1.000
_cell.length_b   1.000
_cell.length_c   1.000
_cell.angle_alpha   90.00
_cell.angle_beta   90.00
_cell.angle_gamma   90.00
#
_symmetry.space_group_name_H-M   'P 1'
#
loop_
_entity.id
_entity.type
_entity.pdbx_description
1 polymer ?
#
loop_
_entity_poly.entity_id
_entity_poly.type
_entity_poly.pdbx_seq_one_letter_code
_entity_poly.pdbx_strand_id
1 'polypeptide(L)'
;MGFVTFDVNRYTPRQMVVLPMVLLIISLAILGYNMASTGMPVKPGMDFSGGTAVTLLNPENPDSIRTTFSGYPVMEPIGEKFIKFGPMDEATSESLARLISDRYPDANIDQIGPAFGQTLQQQAALALVFSFIGMAIVVFLAFRNFVPAGAVVLSAFADIAMTAAVMSVIGIELTLPTTAALLMLIGYSVDSDILLTMRVLKRQGKLDEKLAGAFTTGIIMTTTTLAAIAAMWVVAFAGEITVIRDISSVLLIGLVVDMMNTWFTNAGIIKWFVQKQESRQVQKQEPRPRKETGKKRGAR
;
A
#
# COMPACT_ATOMS: atom_id res chain seq x y z
N MET A 1 -1.16 16.01 -27.30
CA MET A 1 -2.00 16.53 -26.21
C MET A 1 -1.27 16.27 -24.89
N GLY A 2 -0.63 17.30 -24.33
CA GLY A 2 0.10 17.18 -23.04
C GLY A 2 -0.83 17.55 -21.90
N PHE A 3 -1.48 16.58 -21.28
CA PHE A 3 -2.45 16.83 -20.20
C PHE A 3 -1.79 17.15 -18.85
N VAL A 4 -0.53 16.82 -18.63
CA VAL A 4 0.20 17.19 -17.41
C VAL A 4 1.68 17.37 -17.75
N THR A 5 2.15 18.59 -17.79
CA THR A 5 3.59 18.92 -17.88
C THR A 5 4.16 19.09 -16.46
N PHE A 6 4.17 18.00 -15.67
CA PHE A 6 4.96 18.00 -14.44
C PHE A 6 6.42 17.82 -14.83
N ASP A 7 7.20 18.88 -14.68
CA ASP A 7 8.62 18.82 -14.98
C ASP A 7 9.38 18.22 -13.79
N VAL A 8 9.49 16.88 -13.79
CA VAL A 8 10.26 16.11 -12.82
C VAL A 8 11.71 16.59 -12.71
N ASN A 9 12.20 17.30 -13.73
CA ASN A 9 13.59 17.75 -13.80
C ASN A 9 13.85 19.01 -12.99
N ARG A 10 12.81 19.77 -12.66
CA ARG A 10 12.88 20.99 -11.85
C ARG A 10 13.37 20.74 -10.42
N TYR A 11 13.19 19.51 -9.90
CA TYR A 11 13.53 19.17 -8.52
C TYR A 11 14.84 18.40 -8.42
N THR A 12 15.63 18.72 -7.39
CA THR A 12 16.82 17.91 -7.08
C THR A 12 16.42 16.55 -6.52
N PRO A 13 17.23 15.48 -6.71
CA PRO A 13 16.93 14.15 -6.18
C PRO A 13 16.62 14.15 -4.67
N ARG A 14 17.31 14.98 -3.89
CA ARG A 14 17.09 15.10 -2.45
C ARG A 14 15.72 15.71 -2.13
N GLN A 15 15.32 16.77 -2.84
CA GLN A 15 14.02 17.41 -2.64
C GLN A 15 12.85 16.46 -2.95
N MET A 16 13.04 15.61 -3.97
CA MET A 16 12.02 14.63 -4.34
C MET A 16 11.80 13.60 -3.22
N VAL A 17 12.86 13.08 -2.63
CA VAL A 17 12.77 11.99 -1.64
C VAL A 17 12.33 12.46 -0.25
N VAL A 18 12.57 13.73 0.11
CA VAL A 18 12.31 14.24 1.47
C VAL A 18 10.84 14.14 1.85
N LEU A 19 9.91 14.61 1.00
CA LEU A 19 8.49 14.61 1.31
C LEU A 19 7.92 13.21 1.57
N PRO A 20 8.10 12.21 0.68
CA PRO A 20 7.63 10.85 0.94
C PRO A 20 8.28 10.22 2.17
N MET A 21 9.58 10.47 2.41
CA MET A 21 10.27 9.92 3.58
C MET A 21 9.73 10.48 4.91
N VAL A 22 9.37 11.77 4.94
CA VAL A 22 8.71 12.37 6.11
C VAL A 22 7.33 11.72 6.33
N LEU A 23 6.54 11.55 5.28
CA LEU A 23 5.24 10.88 5.36
C LEU A 23 5.38 9.42 5.79
N LEU A 24 6.40 8.71 5.30
CA LEU A 24 6.69 7.34 5.73
C LEU A 24 7.01 7.28 7.23
N ILE A 25 7.85 8.19 7.73
CA ILE A 25 8.18 8.26 9.16
C ILE A 25 6.92 8.53 10.01
N ILE A 26 6.06 9.45 9.58
CA ILE A 26 4.78 9.73 10.25
C ILE A 26 3.89 8.48 10.23
N SER A 27 3.78 7.81 9.09
CA SER A 27 2.99 6.57 8.95
C SER A 27 3.51 5.46 9.86
N LEU A 28 4.82 5.26 9.92
CA LEU A 28 5.43 4.27 10.81
C LEU A 28 5.23 4.64 12.29
N ALA A 29 5.23 5.93 12.64
CA ALA A 29 4.93 6.38 14.00
C ALA A 29 3.47 6.08 14.38
N ILE A 30 2.50 6.30 13.46
CA ILE A 30 1.09 5.96 13.68
C ILE A 30 0.92 4.45 13.87
N LEU A 31 1.49 3.64 12.97
CA LEU A 31 1.41 2.18 13.04
C LEU A 31 2.10 1.63 14.31
N GLY A 32 3.25 2.21 14.67
CA GLY A 32 3.98 1.85 15.89
C GLY A 32 3.20 2.22 17.17
N TYR A 33 2.56 3.38 17.19
CA TYR A 33 1.69 3.76 18.30
C TYR A 33 0.51 2.81 18.45
N ASN A 34 -0.16 2.46 17.35
CA ASN A 34 -1.26 1.49 17.38
C ASN A 34 -0.79 0.12 17.85
N MET A 35 0.35 -0.35 17.33
CA MET A 35 0.93 -1.63 17.76
C MET A 35 1.23 -1.65 19.26
N ALA A 36 1.72 -0.54 19.82
CA ALA A 36 2.01 -0.44 21.26
C ALA A 36 0.75 -0.34 22.12
N SER A 37 -0.33 0.27 21.61
CA SER A 37 -1.56 0.52 22.37
C SER A 37 -2.58 -0.61 22.25
N THR A 38 -2.71 -1.24 21.08
CA THR A 38 -3.74 -2.25 20.75
C THR A 38 -3.17 -3.62 20.41
N GLY A 39 -1.85 -3.76 20.28
CA GLY A 39 -1.18 -4.99 19.85
C GLY A 39 -1.22 -5.23 18.33
N MET A 40 -1.88 -4.35 17.56
CA MET A 40 -2.00 -4.45 16.09
C MET A 40 -1.72 -3.11 15.42
N PRO A 41 -1.03 -3.09 14.26
CA PRO A 41 -0.74 -1.84 13.56
C PRO A 41 -1.99 -1.18 12.97
N VAL A 42 -2.97 -1.97 12.56
CA VAL A 42 -4.29 -1.54 12.07
C VAL A 42 -5.34 -2.31 12.86
N LYS A 43 -6.49 -1.69 13.16
CA LYS A 43 -7.59 -2.33 13.88
C LYS A 43 -8.01 -3.61 13.14
N PRO A 44 -7.95 -4.79 13.79
CA PRO A 44 -8.38 -6.04 13.17
C PRO A 44 -9.90 -6.05 13.01
N GLY A 45 -10.36 -6.49 11.85
CA GLY A 45 -11.76 -6.78 11.62
C GLY A 45 -12.16 -8.17 12.17
N MET A 46 -13.42 -8.52 11.96
CA MET A 46 -14.00 -9.77 12.44
C MET A 46 -13.23 -11.02 11.97
N ASP A 47 -12.69 -11.00 10.75
CA ASP A 47 -11.92 -12.12 10.20
C ASP A 47 -10.71 -12.50 11.05
N PHE A 48 -10.11 -11.53 11.73
CA PHE A 48 -8.89 -11.70 12.53
C PHE A 48 -9.13 -11.70 14.04
N SER A 49 -10.14 -10.96 14.50
CA SER A 49 -10.49 -10.93 15.94
C SER A 49 -11.45 -12.02 16.35
N GLY A 50 -12.12 -12.64 15.39
CA GLY A 50 -13.32 -13.45 15.62
C GLY A 50 -14.56 -12.59 15.84
N GLY A 51 -15.73 -13.19 15.78
CA GLY A 51 -17.01 -12.53 15.96
C GLY A 51 -18.10 -13.12 15.09
N THR A 52 -19.25 -12.45 15.09
CA THR A 52 -20.41 -12.84 14.28
C THR A 52 -20.87 -11.65 13.46
N ALA A 53 -21.02 -11.82 12.15
CA ALA A 53 -21.64 -10.84 11.27
C ALA A 53 -23.05 -11.35 10.88
N VAL A 54 -24.00 -10.44 10.89
CA VAL A 54 -25.37 -10.72 10.54
C VAL A 54 -25.80 -9.78 9.43
N THR A 55 -26.25 -10.34 8.31
CA THR A 55 -26.82 -9.57 7.22
C THR A 55 -28.32 -9.76 7.20
N LEU A 56 -29.06 -8.68 7.42
CA LEU A 56 -30.52 -8.67 7.40
C LEU A 56 -31.02 -8.49 5.97
N LEU A 57 -32.07 -9.20 5.61
CA LEU A 57 -32.71 -9.03 4.29
C LEU A 57 -33.42 -7.66 4.19
N ASN A 58 -34.08 -7.25 5.26
CA ASN A 58 -34.78 -5.98 5.36
C ASN A 58 -34.02 -5.01 6.29
N PRO A 59 -33.95 -3.72 5.96
CA PRO A 59 -33.31 -2.73 6.82
C PRO A 59 -34.12 -2.58 8.12
N GLU A 60 -33.41 -2.45 9.24
CA GLU A 60 -33.99 -2.17 10.54
C GLU A 60 -33.33 -0.93 11.17
N ASN A 61 -34.08 -0.22 12.00
CA ASN A 61 -33.56 0.96 12.67
C ASN A 61 -32.41 0.59 13.61
N PRO A 62 -31.23 1.24 13.52
CA PRO A 62 -30.08 0.98 14.36
C PRO A 62 -30.38 1.05 15.88
N ASP A 63 -31.30 1.91 16.30
CA ASP A 63 -31.69 2.01 17.72
C ASP A 63 -32.49 0.80 18.18
N SER A 64 -33.32 0.23 17.30
CA SER A 64 -34.02 -1.03 17.54
C SER A 64 -33.05 -2.20 17.67
N ILE A 65 -32.05 -2.27 16.79
CA ILE A 65 -30.98 -3.27 16.84
C ILE A 65 -30.22 -3.15 18.17
N ARG A 66 -29.81 -1.93 18.55
CA ARG A 66 -29.09 -1.70 19.80
C ARG A 66 -29.88 -2.15 21.05
N THR A 67 -31.18 -1.89 21.09
CA THR A 67 -32.04 -2.33 22.18
C THR A 67 -32.25 -3.83 22.20
N THR A 68 -32.45 -4.43 21.03
CA THR A 68 -32.68 -5.89 20.89
C THR A 68 -31.45 -6.68 21.31
N PHE A 69 -30.26 -6.21 20.95
CA PHE A 69 -29.01 -6.91 21.19
C PHE A 69 -28.17 -6.29 22.32
N SER A 70 -28.79 -5.56 23.25
CA SER A 70 -28.11 -4.87 24.36
C SER A 70 -27.28 -5.77 25.28
N GLY A 71 -27.57 -7.09 25.29
CA GLY A 71 -26.84 -8.11 26.06
C GLY A 71 -25.64 -8.71 25.33
N TYR A 72 -25.37 -8.30 24.07
CA TYR A 72 -24.31 -8.83 23.24
C TYR A 72 -23.30 -7.74 22.85
N PRO A 73 -22.04 -8.10 22.54
CA PRO A 73 -21.00 -7.13 22.18
C PRO A 73 -21.19 -6.60 20.74
N VAL A 74 -22.20 -5.75 20.53
CA VAL A 74 -22.46 -5.12 19.24
C VAL A 74 -21.33 -4.15 18.90
N MET A 75 -20.78 -4.25 17.69
CA MET A 75 -19.72 -3.36 17.20
C MET A 75 -20.31 -2.16 16.43
N GLU A 76 -19.82 -0.98 16.74
CA GLU A 76 -20.19 0.26 16.04
C GLU A 76 -19.31 0.44 14.76
N PRO A 77 -19.83 1.08 13.69
CA PRO A 77 -21.19 1.58 13.54
C PRO A 77 -22.19 0.48 13.22
N ILE A 78 -23.41 0.58 13.77
CA ILE A 78 -24.51 -0.34 13.46
C ILE A 78 -25.12 0.06 12.12
N GLY A 79 -25.06 -0.84 11.14
CA GLY A 79 -25.71 -0.64 9.85
C GLY A 79 -27.19 -1.09 9.90
N GLU A 80 -28.00 -0.56 8.99
CA GLU A 80 -29.43 -0.95 8.90
C GLU A 80 -29.65 -2.39 8.46
N LYS A 81 -28.72 -2.93 7.69
CA LYS A 81 -28.78 -4.32 7.17
C LYS A 81 -27.63 -5.19 7.64
N PHE A 82 -26.58 -4.61 8.18
CA PHE A 82 -25.36 -5.33 8.52
C PHE A 82 -24.94 -5.04 9.96
N ILE A 83 -24.94 -6.07 10.79
CA ILE A 83 -24.64 -5.97 12.22
C ILE A 83 -23.41 -6.83 12.48
N LYS A 84 -22.43 -6.26 13.19
CA LYS A 84 -21.24 -6.98 13.65
C LYS A 84 -21.31 -7.16 15.16
N PHE A 85 -20.95 -8.33 15.62
CA PHE A 85 -20.75 -8.65 17.02
C PHE A 85 -19.29 -9.03 17.26
N GLY A 86 -18.72 -8.50 18.33
CA GLY A 86 -17.35 -8.83 18.75
C GLY A 86 -17.19 -10.29 19.15
N PRO A 87 -15.94 -10.71 19.43
CA PRO A 87 -15.66 -12.06 19.89
C PRO A 87 -16.41 -12.35 21.20
N MET A 88 -16.99 -13.55 21.29
CA MET A 88 -17.74 -14.05 22.45
C MET A 88 -17.45 -15.53 22.64
N ASP A 89 -17.79 -16.06 23.79
CA ASP A 89 -17.71 -17.50 24.07
C ASP A 89 -18.77 -18.29 23.27
N GLU A 90 -18.56 -19.58 23.13
CA GLU A 90 -19.38 -20.45 22.30
C GLU A 90 -20.86 -20.48 22.75
N ALA A 91 -21.11 -20.51 24.08
CA ALA A 91 -22.47 -20.51 24.63
C ALA A 91 -23.23 -19.21 24.32
N THR A 92 -22.56 -18.05 24.45
CA THR A 92 -23.13 -16.75 24.11
C THR A 92 -23.39 -16.64 22.60
N SER A 93 -22.47 -17.18 21.78
CA SER A 93 -22.60 -17.19 20.34
C SER A 93 -23.78 -18.07 19.86
N GLU A 94 -23.97 -19.24 20.45
CA GLU A 94 -25.15 -20.07 20.15
C GLU A 94 -26.45 -19.38 20.57
N SER A 95 -26.47 -18.72 21.73
CA SER A 95 -27.67 -18.00 22.19
C SER A 95 -28.01 -16.83 21.26
N LEU A 96 -26.98 -16.11 20.77
CA LEU A 96 -27.13 -15.04 19.76
C LEU A 96 -27.68 -15.62 18.44
N ALA A 97 -27.13 -16.72 17.96
CA ALA A 97 -27.57 -17.35 16.72
C ALA A 97 -29.04 -17.79 16.79
N ARG A 98 -29.46 -18.35 17.93
CA ARG A 98 -30.87 -18.70 18.17
C ARG A 98 -31.77 -17.47 18.17
N LEU A 99 -31.39 -16.40 18.89
CA LEU A 99 -32.14 -15.15 18.93
C LEU A 99 -32.32 -14.55 17.54
N ILE A 100 -31.22 -14.57 16.70
CA ILE A 100 -31.27 -14.07 15.35
C ILE A 100 -32.18 -14.93 14.48
N SER A 101 -32.05 -16.28 14.54
CA SER A 101 -32.89 -17.20 13.75
C SER A 101 -34.38 -17.09 14.10
N ASP A 102 -34.71 -16.86 15.37
CA ASP A 102 -36.10 -16.71 15.82
C ASP A 102 -36.70 -15.37 15.35
N ARG A 103 -35.92 -14.28 15.37
CA ARG A 103 -36.41 -12.95 15.04
C ARG A 103 -36.24 -12.57 13.57
N TYR A 104 -35.21 -13.11 12.92
CA TYR A 104 -34.82 -12.83 11.53
C TYR A 104 -34.54 -14.16 10.80
N PRO A 105 -35.54 -14.95 10.47
CA PRO A 105 -35.34 -16.26 9.87
C PRO A 105 -34.64 -16.25 8.52
N ASP A 106 -34.68 -15.11 7.82
CA ASP A 106 -34.04 -14.91 6.52
C ASP A 106 -32.65 -14.22 6.63
N ALA A 107 -32.13 -13.99 7.85
CA ALA A 107 -30.83 -13.40 8.05
C ALA A 107 -29.70 -14.36 7.69
N ASN A 108 -28.66 -13.86 7.04
CA ASN A 108 -27.42 -14.61 6.86
C ASN A 108 -26.49 -14.36 8.06
N ILE A 109 -26.00 -15.44 8.67
CA ILE A 109 -25.12 -15.40 9.84
C ILE A 109 -23.76 -15.96 9.44
N ASP A 110 -22.74 -15.12 9.47
CA ASP A 110 -21.34 -15.49 9.28
C ASP A 110 -20.62 -15.44 10.62
N GLN A 111 -20.06 -16.56 11.06
CA GLN A 111 -19.39 -16.68 12.35
C GLN A 111 -17.96 -17.14 12.21
N ILE A 112 -17.04 -16.44 12.89
CA ILE A 112 -15.62 -16.77 12.94
C ILE A 112 -15.20 -16.91 14.40
N GLY A 113 -14.74 -18.11 14.78
CA GLY A 113 -14.22 -18.35 16.11
C GLY A 113 -12.89 -17.62 16.34
N PRO A 114 -12.61 -17.13 17.56
CA PRO A 114 -11.39 -16.36 17.85
C PRO A 114 -10.09 -17.11 17.55
N ALA A 115 -10.03 -18.41 17.81
CA ALA A 115 -8.86 -19.24 17.50
C ALA A 115 -8.59 -19.35 16.00
N PHE A 116 -9.65 -19.43 15.19
CA PHE A 116 -9.54 -19.46 13.74
C PHE A 116 -9.12 -18.09 13.19
N GLY A 117 -9.68 -16.99 13.74
CA GLY A 117 -9.28 -15.62 13.40
C GLY A 117 -7.79 -15.38 13.64
N GLN A 118 -7.23 -15.83 14.76
CA GLN A 118 -5.78 -15.75 15.02
C GLN A 118 -4.95 -16.52 13.97
N THR A 119 -5.42 -17.71 13.57
CA THR A 119 -4.76 -18.48 12.51
C THR A 119 -4.76 -17.72 11.17
N LEU A 120 -5.90 -17.14 10.79
CA LEU A 120 -6.02 -16.33 9.59
C LEU A 120 -5.10 -15.10 9.63
N GLN A 121 -5.01 -14.43 10.78
CA GLN A 121 -4.10 -13.31 10.99
C GLN A 121 -2.63 -13.68 10.75
N GLN A 122 -2.19 -14.81 11.31
CA GLN A 122 -0.82 -15.31 11.10
C GLN A 122 -0.57 -15.65 9.64
N GLN A 123 -1.52 -16.29 8.97
CA GLN A 123 -1.41 -16.61 7.54
C GLN A 123 -1.35 -15.34 6.67
N ALA A 124 -2.17 -14.33 6.98
CA ALA A 124 -2.16 -13.05 6.29
C ALA A 124 -0.82 -12.31 6.45
N ALA A 125 -0.26 -12.30 7.66
CA ALA A 125 1.06 -11.72 7.92
C ALA A 125 2.17 -12.45 7.15
N LEU A 126 2.15 -13.79 7.16
CA LEU A 126 3.08 -14.59 6.37
C LEU A 126 2.95 -14.33 4.87
N ALA A 127 1.73 -14.23 4.35
CA ALA A 127 1.47 -13.92 2.95
C ALA A 127 2.08 -12.56 2.54
N LEU A 128 1.93 -11.53 3.37
CA LEU A 128 2.57 -10.23 3.15
C LEU A 128 4.09 -10.35 3.10
N VAL A 129 4.71 -11.03 4.09
CA VAL A 129 6.17 -11.21 4.14
C VAL A 129 6.68 -11.97 2.91
N PHE A 130 6.06 -13.09 2.56
CA PHE A 130 6.46 -13.88 1.39
C PHE A 130 6.25 -13.13 0.07
N SER A 131 5.19 -12.31 -0.04
CA SER A 131 4.96 -11.45 -1.20
C SER A 131 6.08 -10.41 -1.35
N PHE A 132 6.51 -9.77 -0.25
CA PHE A 132 7.63 -8.84 -0.28
C PHE A 132 8.95 -9.52 -0.66
N ILE A 133 9.23 -10.70 -0.10
CA ILE A 133 10.44 -11.46 -0.44
C ILE A 133 10.42 -11.87 -1.91
N GLY A 134 9.31 -12.42 -2.39
CA GLY A 134 9.14 -12.82 -3.78
C GLY A 134 9.31 -11.64 -4.74
N MET A 135 8.66 -10.52 -4.44
CA MET A 135 8.80 -9.27 -5.18
C MET A 135 10.26 -8.78 -5.20
N ALA A 136 10.93 -8.75 -4.05
CA ALA A 136 12.33 -8.30 -3.96
C ALA A 136 13.27 -9.17 -4.81
N ILE A 137 13.06 -10.49 -4.83
CA ILE A 137 13.82 -11.43 -5.68
C ILE A 137 13.59 -11.12 -7.15
N VAL A 138 12.33 -10.98 -7.59
CA VAL A 138 11.99 -10.69 -9.00
C VAL A 138 12.60 -9.36 -9.44
N VAL A 139 12.45 -8.32 -8.64
CA VAL A 139 13.00 -6.98 -8.91
C VAL A 139 14.52 -7.01 -8.99
N PHE A 140 15.18 -7.74 -8.09
CA PHE A 140 16.63 -7.89 -8.11
C PHE A 140 17.11 -8.64 -9.37
N LEU A 141 16.44 -9.72 -9.76
CA LEU A 141 16.76 -10.45 -11.00
C LEU A 141 16.56 -9.59 -12.26
N ALA A 142 15.54 -8.72 -12.27
CA ALA A 142 15.24 -7.82 -13.39
C ALA A 142 16.32 -6.74 -13.58
N PHE A 143 16.81 -6.16 -12.51
CA PHE A 143 17.75 -5.04 -12.58
C PHE A 143 19.21 -5.44 -12.40
N ARG A 144 19.50 -6.52 -11.69
CA ARG A 144 20.85 -7.01 -11.36
C ARG A 144 21.74 -5.95 -10.71
N ASN A 145 21.15 -4.94 -10.09
CA ASN A 145 21.80 -3.84 -9.40
C ASN A 145 21.07 -3.57 -8.08
N PHE A 146 21.80 -3.51 -6.98
CA PHE A 146 21.22 -3.34 -5.64
C PHE A 146 20.53 -1.99 -5.45
N VAL A 147 21.05 -0.89 -6.03
CA VAL A 147 20.47 0.44 -5.79
C VAL A 147 19.09 0.59 -6.44
N PRO A 148 18.90 0.29 -7.76
CA PRO A 148 17.58 0.32 -8.37
C PRO A 148 16.61 -0.68 -7.73
N ALA A 149 17.07 -1.90 -7.43
CA ALA A 149 16.22 -2.90 -6.79
C ALA A 149 15.78 -2.45 -5.40
N GLY A 150 16.70 -1.90 -4.60
CA GLY A 150 16.39 -1.36 -3.27
C GLY A 150 15.45 -0.15 -3.32
N ALA A 151 15.52 0.69 -4.36
CA ALA A 151 14.61 1.80 -4.54
C ALA A 151 13.16 1.33 -4.74
N VAL A 152 12.95 0.32 -5.59
CA VAL A 152 11.62 -0.27 -5.84
C VAL A 152 11.08 -0.95 -4.58
N VAL A 153 11.91 -1.74 -3.88
CA VAL A 153 11.48 -2.41 -2.63
C VAL A 153 11.13 -1.39 -1.55
N LEU A 154 11.90 -0.31 -1.43
CA LEU A 154 11.61 0.77 -0.48
C LEU A 154 10.31 1.50 -0.84
N SER A 155 10.09 1.78 -2.13
CA SER A 155 8.86 2.40 -2.61
C SER A 155 7.64 1.54 -2.27
N ALA A 156 7.66 0.26 -2.63
CA ALA A 156 6.56 -0.66 -2.33
C ALA A 156 6.32 -0.85 -0.82
N PHE A 157 7.37 -0.85 0.00
CA PHE A 157 7.23 -0.87 1.45
C PHE A 157 6.55 0.41 1.96
N ALA A 158 6.96 1.58 1.43
CA ALA A 158 6.37 2.85 1.79
C ALA A 158 4.89 2.91 1.40
N ASP A 159 4.51 2.36 0.24
CA ASP A 159 3.11 2.30 -0.22
C ASP A 159 2.23 1.53 0.76
N ILE A 160 2.66 0.35 1.18
CA ILE A 160 1.91 -0.47 2.13
C ILE A 160 1.84 0.20 3.51
N ALA A 161 2.97 0.71 4.02
CA ALA A 161 3.02 1.34 5.33
C ALA A 161 2.15 2.61 5.40
N MET A 162 2.22 3.46 4.38
CA MET A 162 1.40 4.67 4.31
C MET A 162 -0.07 4.34 4.11
N THR A 163 -0.40 3.38 3.24
CA THR A 163 -1.79 2.93 3.02
C THR A 163 -2.39 2.36 4.30
N ALA A 164 -1.66 1.50 5.00
CA ALA A 164 -2.08 0.94 6.29
C ALA A 164 -2.27 2.01 7.37
N ALA A 165 -1.40 3.03 7.41
CA ALA A 165 -1.54 4.16 8.33
C ALA A 165 -2.80 4.98 8.02
N VAL A 166 -3.07 5.27 6.74
CA VAL A 166 -4.30 5.96 6.32
C VAL A 166 -5.54 5.13 6.66
N MET A 167 -5.53 3.81 6.37
CA MET A 167 -6.61 2.89 6.78
C MET A 167 -6.92 3.03 8.27
N SER A 168 -5.88 3.02 9.10
CA SER A 168 -6.02 3.13 10.55
C SER A 168 -6.62 4.46 10.99
N VAL A 169 -6.24 5.58 10.35
CA VAL A 169 -6.74 6.92 10.67
C VAL A 169 -8.21 7.10 10.28
N ILE A 170 -8.62 6.55 9.14
CA ILE A 170 -10.01 6.67 8.64
C ILE A 170 -10.92 5.55 9.14
N GLY A 171 -10.37 4.59 9.91
CA GLY A 171 -11.16 3.52 10.55
C GLY A 171 -11.48 2.33 9.64
N ILE A 172 -10.77 2.14 8.51
CA ILE A 172 -10.88 0.91 7.71
C ILE A 172 -10.20 -0.23 8.48
N GLU A 173 -10.96 -1.29 8.75
CA GLU A 173 -10.47 -2.46 9.49
C GLU A 173 -9.60 -3.35 8.60
N LEU A 174 -8.60 -4.00 9.21
CA LEU A 174 -7.82 -5.03 8.56
C LEU A 174 -8.61 -6.35 8.58
N THR A 175 -9.06 -6.77 7.42
CA THR A 175 -9.84 -7.98 7.14
C THR A 175 -9.13 -8.84 6.11
N LEU A 176 -9.62 -10.04 5.80
CA LEU A 176 -9.09 -10.83 4.68
C LEU A 176 -9.19 -10.08 3.34
N PRO A 177 -10.36 -9.47 2.98
CA PRO A 177 -10.48 -8.66 1.77
C PRO A 177 -9.53 -7.47 1.71
N THR A 178 -9.37 -6.69 2.78
CA THR A 178 -8.47 -5.54 2.81
C THR A 178 -7.01 -5.96 2.79
N THR A 179 -6.67 -7.11 3.39
CA THR A 179 -5.33 -7.71 3.26
C THR A 179 -5.05 -8.14 1.83
N ALA A 180 -6.02 -8.75 1.14
CA ALA A 180 -5.89 -9.08 -0.28
C ALA A 180 -5.68 -7.81 -1.12
N ALA A 181 -6.38 -6.71 -0.82
CA ALA A 181 -6.17 -5.43 -1.47
C ALA A 181 -4.73 -4.88 -1.27
N LEU A 182 -4.18 -4.99 -0.06
CA LEU A 182 -2.78 -4.64 0.22
C LEU A 182 -1.79 -5.52 -0.57
N LEU A 183 -2.05 -6.82 -0.69
CA LEU A 183 -1.25 -7.72 -1.52
C LEU A 183 -1.33 -7.36 -3.02
N MET A 184 -2.52 -7.01 -3.52
CA MET A 184 -2.71 -6.54 -4.89
C MET A 184 -1.95 -5.21 -5.13
N LEU A 185 -1.93 -4.32 -4.15
CA LEU A 185 -1.20 -3.05 -4.22
C LEU A 185 0.31 -3.27 -4.43
N ILE A 186 0.91 -4.30 -3.81
CA ILE A 186 2.32 -4.66 -4.06
C ILE A 186 2.55 -4.90 -5.55
N GLY A 187 1.66 -5.64 -6.21
CA GLY A 187 1.76 -5.91 -7.65
C GLY A 187 1.65 -4.65 -8.50
N TYR A 188 0.66 -3.81 -8.25
CA TYR A 188 0.45 -2.56 -8.99
C TYR A 188 1.59 -1.57 -8.82
N SER A 189 2.08 -1.40 -7.59
CA SER A 189 3.20 -0.51 -7.27
C SER A 189 4.49 -0.96 -7.97
N VAL A 190 4.79 -2.24 -7.92
CA VAL A 190 6.00 -2.78 -8.54
C VAL A 190 5.98 -2.62 -10.06
N ASP A 191 4.83 -2.75 -10.72
CA ASP A 191 4.71 -2.57 -12.17
C ASP A 191 5.07 -1.14 -12.61
N SER A 192 4.59 -0.12 -11.89
CA SER A 192 4.90 1.29 -12.16
C SER A 192 6.38 1.61 -11.88
N ASP A 193 6.92 1.08 -10.79
CA ASP A 193 8.31 1.26 -10.39
C ASP A 193 9.29 0.57 -11.35
N ILE A 194 8.97 -0.66 -11.81
CA ILE A 194 9.76 -1.36 -12.82
C ILE A 194 9.73 -0.61 -14.14
N LEU A 195 8.57 -0.13 -14.59
CA LEU A 195 8.43 0.65 -15.81
C LEU A 195 9.34 1.90 -15.79
N LEU A 196 9.28 2.69 -14.72
CA LEU A 196 10.12 3.86 -14.53
C LEU A 196 11.60 3.48 -14.58
N THR A 197 12.00 2.52 -13.75
CA THR A 197 13.40 2.11 -13.58
C THR A 197 13.99 1.53 -14.86
N MET A 198 13.25 0.66 -15.55
CA MET A 198 13.67 0.08 -16.82
C MET A 198 13.82 1.13 -17.93
N ARG A 199 12.90 2.08 -17.99
CA ARG A 199 12.97 3.18 -18.97
C ARG A 199 14.19 4.04 -18.75
N VAL A 200 14.49 4.40 -17.51
CA VAL A 200 15.62 5.25 -17.17
C VAL A 200 16.94 4.53 -17.38
N LEU A 201 17.05 3.26 -16.99
CA LEU A 201 18.32 2.53 -17.05
C LEU A 201 18.64 1.93 -18.42
N LYS A 202 17.64 1.41 -19.16
CA LYS A 202 17.88 0.64 -20.39
C LYS A 202 17.63 1.42 -21.68
N ARG A 203 16.89 2.53 -21.66
CA ARG A 203 16.62 3.32 -22.86
C ARG A 203 17.79 4.25 -23.19
N GLN A 204 18.06 4.49 -24.46
CA GLN A 204 19.03 5.50 -24.90
C GLN A 204 18.39 6.89 -24.90
N GLY A 205 19.18 7.94 -24.72
CA GLY A 205 18.74 9.34 -24.70
C GLY A 205 19.09 10.07 -23.40
N LYS A 206 18.75 11.34 -23.31
CA LYS A 206 18.99 12.18 -22.13
C LYS A 206 18.12 11.72 -20.96
N LEU A 207 18.64 11.83 -19.73
CA LEU A 207 17.94 11.43 -18.51
C LEU A 207 16.57 12.09 -18.40
N ASP A 208 16.50 13.39 -18.72
CA ASP A 208 15.28 14.17 -18.63
C ASP A 208 14.18 13.70 -19.58
N GLU A 209 14.54 13.32 -20.82
CA GLU A 209 13.60 12.76 -21.81
C GLU A 209 13.08 11.39 -21.39
N LYS A 210 13.96 10.57 -20.78
CA LYS A 210 13.60 9.24 -20.28
C LYS A 210 12.62 9.35 -19.12
N LEU A 211 12.89 10.24 -18.17
CA LEU A 211 12.00 10.49 -17.01
C LEU A 211 10.65 11.04 -17.46
N ALA A 212 10.63 12.05 -18.33
CA ALA A 212 9.40 12.64 -18.85
C ALA A 212 8.54 11.60 -19.61
N GLY A 213 9.18 10.77 -20.45
CA GLY A 213 8.49 9.70 -21.15
C GLY A 213 7.97 8.59 -20.23
N ALA A 214 8.70 8.24 -19.15
CA ALA A 214 8.24 7.30 -18.14
C ALA A 214 7.05 7.89 -17.38
N PHE A 215 7.15 9.15 -16.96
CA PHE A 215 6.08 9.88 -16.26
C PHE A 215 4.77 9.86 -17.03
N THR A 216 4.80 10.28 -18.30
CA THR A 216 3.58 10.31 -19.13
C THR A 216 2.90 8.95 -19.22
N THR A 217 3.68 7.88 -19.43
CA THR A 217 3.10 6.52 -19.52
C THR A 217 2.59 6.04 -18.17
N GLY A 218 3.35 6.21 -17.09
CA GLY A 218 2.96 5.77 -15.76
C GLY A 218 1.72 6.50 -15.25
N ILE A 219 1.64 7.83 -15.43
CA ILE A 219 0.44 8.59 -15.05
C ILE A 219 -0.81 8.10 -15.80
N ILE A 220 -0.69 7.82 -17.10
CA ILE A 220 -1.84 7.30 -17.87
C ILE A 220 -2.26 5.93 -17.32
N MET A 221 -1.30 5.02 -17.06
CA MET A 221 -1.58 3.70 -16.50
C MET A 221 -2.27 3.80 -15.14
N THR A 222 -1.69 4.55 -14.21
CA THR A 222 -2.23 4.67 -12.85
C THR A 222 -3.58 5.39 -12.85
N THR A 223 -3.77 6.42 -13.69
CA THR A 223 -5.04 7.15 -13.79
C THR A 223 -6.15 6.27 -14.36
N THR A 224 -5.87 5.42 -15.36
CA THR A 224 -6.87 4.49 -15.90
C THR A 224 -7.27 3.43 -14.87
N THR A 225 -6.32 2.91 -14.12
CA THR A 225 -6.57 1.97 -13.02
C THR A 225 -7.37 2.63 -11.89
N LEU A 226 -7.00 3.86 -11.49
CA LEU A 226 -7.75 4.65 -10.51
C LEU A 226 -9.20 4.88 -10.95
N ALA A 227 -9.42 5.22 -12.22
CA ALA A 227 -10.76 5.42 -12.75
C ALA A 227 -11.61 4.13 -12.69
N ALA A 228 -11.02 2.97 -13.03
CA ALA A 228 -11.71 1.68 -12.95
C ALA A 228 -12.07 1.31 -11.50
N ILE A 229 -11.12 1.50 -10.56
CA ILE A 229 -11.36 1.20 -9.14
C ILE A 229 -12.33 2.21 -8.52
N ALA A 230 -12.30 3.49 -8.93
CA ALA A 230 -13.28 4.48 -8.51
C ALA A 230 -14.69 4.12 -8.98
N ALA A 231 -14.84 3.66 -10.23
CA ALA A 231 -16.12 3.16 -10.72
C ALA A 231 -16.61 1.94 -9.90
N MET A 232 -15.72 1.00 -9.59
CA MET A 232 -16.03 -0.14 -8.72
C MET A 232 -16.47 0.32 -7.33
N TRP A 233 -15.80 1.32 -6.75
CA TRP A 233 -16.15 1.90 -5.45
C TRP A 233 -17.54 2.53 -5.48
N VAL A 234 -17.88 3.32 -6.53
CA VAL A 234 -19.20 3.95 -6.70
C VAL A 234 -20.30 2.90 -6.78
N VAL A 235 -20.09 1.83 -7.57
CA VAL A 235 -21.08 0.74 -7.70
C VAL A 235 -21.23 -0.01 -6.37
N ALA A 236 -20.13 -0.29 -5.68
CA ALA A 236 -20.15 -0.96 -4.37
C ALA A 236 -20.84 -0.11 -3.30
N PHE A 237 -20.61 1.20 -3.31
CA PHE A 237 -21.26 2.15 -2.41
C PHE A 237 -22.76 2.21 -2.67
N ALA A 238 -23.18 2.34 -3.92
CA ALA A 238 -24.61 2.38 -4.30
C ALA A 238 -25.33 1.04 -4.06
N GLY A 239 -24.62 -0.09 -4.21
CA GLY A 239 -25.15 -1.43 -3.97
C GLY A 239 -25.02 -1.92 -2.51
N GLU A 240 -24.50 -1.11 -1.59
CA GLU A 240 -24.24 -1.45 -0.20
C GLU A 240 -23.33 -2.70 -0.02
N ILE A 241 -22.47 -2.98 -1.00
CA ILE A 241 -21.56 -4.14 -0.99
C ILE A 241 -20.30 -3.78 -0.22
N THR A 242 -20.31 -4.00 1.10
CA THR A 242 -19.25 -3.58 2.04
C THR A 242 -17.86 -4.14 1.66
N VAL A 243 -17.77 -5.41 1.32
CA VAL A 243 -16.51 -6.09 0.98
C VAL A 243 -15.82 -5.42 -0.23
N ILE A 244 -16.57 -5.18 -1.31
CA ILE A 244 -16.03 -4.56 -2.52
C ILE A 244 -15.69 -3.08 -2.27
N ARG A 245 -16.51 -2.39 -1.48
CA ARG A 245 -16.25 -1.02 -1.07
C ARG A 245 -14.94 -0.90 -0.28
N ASP A 246 -14.70 -1.80 0.67
CA ASP A 246 -13.49 -1.78 1.50
C ASP A 246 -12.25 -2.11 0.67
N ILE A 247 -12.29 -3.13 -0.21
CA ILE A 247 -11.21 -3.44 -1.16
C ILE A 247 -10.90 -2.23 -2.03
N SER A 248 -11.92 -1.65 -2.67
CA SER A 248 -11.73 -0.50 -3.58
C SER A 248 -11.24 0.74 -2.85
N SER A 249 -11.68 0.98 -1.60
CA SER A 249 -11.17 2.08 -0.77
C SER A 249 -9.68 1.94 -0.49
N VAL A 250 -9.23 0.75 -0.07
CA VAL A 250 -7.81 0.47 0.18
C VAL A 250 -6.97 0.64 -1.09
N LEU A 251 -7.45 0.13 -2.23
CA LEU A 251 -6.76 0.28 -3.51
C LEU A 251 -6.70 1.71 -4.00
N LEU A 252 -7.77 2.51 -3.84
CA LEU A 252 -7.77 3.94 -4.20
C LEU A 252 -6.73 4.71 -3.39
N ILE A 253 -6.71 4.51 -2.07
CA ILE A 253 -5.73 5.13 -1.19
C ILE A 253 -4.32 4.70 -1.59
N GLY A 254 -4.11 3.39 -1.74
CA GLY A 254 -2.82 2.81 -2.06
C GLY A 254 -2.27 3.29 -3.40
N LEU A 255 -3.09 3.37 -4.45
CA LEU A 255 -2.65 3.87 -5.76
C LEU A 255 -2.31 5.37 -5.77
N VAL A 256 -2.99 6.18 -4.95
CA VAL A 256 -2.62 7.60 -4.78
C VAL A 256 -1.25 7.71 -4.07
N VAL A 257 -1.03 6.89 -3.04
CA VAL A 257 0.26 6.81 -2.33
C VAL A 257 1.35 6.29 -3.25
N ASP A 258 1.09 5.23 -4.02
CA ASP A 258 2.00 4.68 -5.02
C ASP A 258 2.41 5.72 -6.07
N MET A 259 1.45 6.47 -6.60
CA MET A 259 1.75 7.56 -7.54
C MET A 259 2.74 8.57 -6.94
N MET A 260 2.59 8.91 -5.69
CA MET A 260 3.53 9.79 -4.99
C MET A 260 4.89 9.11 -4.82
N ASN A 261 4.96 7.88 -4.33
CA ASN A 261 6.22 7.20 -4.05
C ASN A 261 7.00 6.87 -5.34
N THR A 262 6.35 6.41 -6.39
CA THR A 262 6.98 6.13 -7.68
C THR A 262 7.63 7.38 -8.26
N TRP A 263 6.92 8.54 -8.28
CA TRP A 263 7.42 9.75 -8.94
C TRP A 263 8.30 10.63 -8.07
N PHE A 264 8.31 10.44 -6.75
CA PHE A 264 9.18 11.18 -5.84
C PHE A 264 10.25 10.27 -5.24
N THR A 265 9.90 9.17 -4.59
CA THR A 265 10.89 8.31 -3.92
C THR A 265 11.74 7.55 -4.94
N ASN A 266 11.10 6.69 -5.76
CA ASN A 266 11.82 5.84 -6.71
C ASN A 266 12.51 6.68 -7.80
N ALA A 267 11.79 7.60 -8.44
CA ALA A 267 12.37 8.50 -9.45
C ALA A 267 13.53 9.34 -8.89
N GLY A 268 13.43 9.85 -7.66
CA GLY A 268 14.48 10.60 -6.99
C GLY A 268 15.75 9.77 -6.75
N ILE A 269 15.61 8.54 -6.26
CA ILE A 269 16.73 7.62 -6.03
C ILE A 269 17.39 7.22 -7.36
N ILE A 270 16.60 6.88 -8.38
CA ILE A 270 17.10 6.49 -9.70
C ILE A 270 17.81 7.67 -10.39
N LYS A 271 17.25 8.88 -10.31
CA LYS A 271 17.88 10.11 -10.82
C LYS A 271 19.26 10.34 -10.18
N TRP A 272 19.34 10.24 -8.86
CA TRP A 272 20.61 10.33 -8.13
C TRP A 272 21.61 9.26 -8.56
N PHE A 273 21.16 8.02 -8.71
CA PHE A 273 22.01 6.90 -9.10
C PHE A 273 22.64 7.11 -10.49
N VAL A 274 21.84 7.51 -11.48
CA VAL A 274 22.30 7.75 -12.85
C VAL A 274 23.28 8.92 -12.90
N GLN A 275 22.96 10.05 -12.27
CA GLN A 275 23.85 11.22 -12.20
C GLN A 275 25.20 10.88 -11.57
N LYS A 276 25.21 10.05 -10.52
CA LYS A 276 26.44 9.60 -9.88
C LYS A 276 27.26 8.67 -10.79
N GLN A 277 26.62 7.83 -11.59
CA GLN A 277 27.32 7.00 -12.59
C GLN A 277 27.96 7.85 -13.70
N GLU A 278 27.23 8.82 -14.25
CA GLU A 278 27.73 9.73 -15.28
C GLU A 278 28.95 10.54 -14.77
N SER A 279 28.85 11.10 -13.57
CA SER A 279 29.98 11.83 -12.96
C SER A 279 31.24 10.97 -12.80
N ARG A 280 31.08 9.70 -12.43
CA ARG A 280 32.21 8.75 -12.31
C ARG A 280 32.82 8.38 -13.66
N GLN A 281 32.03 8.33 -14.73
CA GLN A 281 32.53 8.06 -16.08
C GLN A 281 33.33 9.25 -16.63
N VAL A 282 32.86 10.47 -16.42
CA VAL A 282 33.59 11.71 -16.82
C VAL A 282 34.93 11.78 -16.10
N GLN A 283 34.99 11.57 -14.79
CA GLN A 283 36.22 11.55 -14.01
C GLN A 283 37.23 10.48 -14.46
N LYS A 284 36.76 9.34 -14.97
CA LYS A 284 37.65 8.30 -15.50
C LYS A 284 38.20 8.63 -16.88
N GLN A 285 37.53 9.47 -17.64
CA GLN A 285 37.97 9.92 -18.98
C GLN A 285 38.87 11.13 -18.94
N GLU A 286 38.94 11.87 -17.82
CA GLU A 286 39.92 12.94 -17.67
C GLU A 286 41.36 12.37 -17.67
N PRO A 287 42.26 12.84 -18.57
CA PRO A 287 43.64 12.38 -18.59
C PRO A 287 44.31 12.68 -17.25
N ARG A 288 44.92 11.67 -16.65
CA ARG A 288 45.72 11.88 -15.42
C ARG A 288 46.76 12.97 -15.73
N PRO A 289 46.89 13.99 -14.87
CA PRO A 289 47.91 15.02 -15.07
C PRO A 289 49.29 14.36 -15.23
N ARG A 290 49.91 14.62 -16.37
CA ARG A 290 51.26 14.10 -16.72
C ARG A 290 52.20 14.57 -15.62
N LYS A 291 52.72 13.66 -14.81
CA LYS A 291 53.78 13.99 -13.85
C LYS A 291 54.94 14.54 -14.68
N GLU A 292 55.17 15.85 -14.63
CA GLU A 292 56.39 16.46 -15.18
C GLU A 292 57.58 15.85 -14.43
N THR A 293 58.26 14.93 -15.09
CA THR A 293 59.55 14.45 -14.65
C THR A 293 60.51 15.61 -14.79
N GLY A 294 60.69 16.37 -13.71
CA GLY A 294 61.67 17.42 -13.59
C GLY A 294 63.07 16.88 -13.89
N LYS A 295 63.48 17.05 -15.12
CA LYS A 295 64.86 16.79 -15.55
C LYS A 295 65.73 17.89 -14.95
N LYS A 296 66.29 17.66 -13.76
CA LYS A 296 67.41 18.47 -13.21
C LYS A 296 68.54 18.38 -14.19
N ARG A 297 68.70 19.42 -15.06
CA ARG A 297 69.96 19.64 -15.74
C ARG A 297 70.98 20.14 -14.72
N GLY A 298 71.93 19.27 -14.37
CA GLY A 298 73.11 19.66 -13.62
C GLY A 298 73.94 20.65 -14.41
N ALA A 299 74.19 21.80 -13.80
CA ALA A 299 75.20 22.78 -14.28
C ALA A 299 76.58 22.21 -13.93
N ARG A 300 77.46 22.16 -14.90
CA ARG A 300 78.86 22.19 -14.76
C ARG A 300 79.32 23.56 -15.27
#